data_e9d122387d63b611e9d5b180aa114137
#
_entry.id   e9d122387d63b611e9d5b180aa114137
#
_cell.length_a   1.000
_cell.length_b   1.000
_cell.length_c   1.000
_cell.angle_alpha   90.00
_cell.angle_beta   90.00
_cell.angle_gamma   90.00
#
_symmetry.space_group_name_H-M   'P 1'
#
loop_
_entity.id
_entity.type
_entity.pdbx_description
1 polymer ?
#
loop_
_entity_poly.entity_id
_entity_poly.type
_entity_poly.pdbx_seq_one_letter_code
_entity_poly.pdbx_strand_id
1 'polypeptide(L)'
;MNAAFGNILLLIFAVQSPAGGRSLPPPDLEVVGRLQNLDYAAVDDPQDLLGRGWITARLRISRVVRGRSPLRLIIIRYLAHTYRNESSPVQLRLRANVDGTYTVCATPGGDGLMCG
;
A
#
# COMPACT_ATOMS: atom_id res chain seq x y z
N MET A 1 -50.37 -2.09 -6.00
CA MET A 1 -49.88 -2.21 -6.17
C MET A 1 -49.14 -2.26 -6.54
N ASN A 2 -49.01 -2.33 -6.31
CA ASN A 2 -48.14 -2.34 -6.57
C ASN A 2 -47.19 -2.22 -6.70
N ALA A 3 -46.92 -2.20 -6.58
CA ALA A 3 -45.90 -2.12 -6.77
C ALA A 3 -45.07 -2.15 -6.94
N ALA A 4 -45.17 -2.26 -6.75
CA ALA A 4 -44.24 -2.32 -6.94
C ALA A 4 -43.46 -2.33 -7.10
N PHE A 5 -43.63 -2.36 -6.98
CA PHE A 5 -42.74 -2.41 -7.18
C PHE A 5 -41.82 -2.40 -7.34
N GLY A 6 -42.01 -2.36 -7.23
CA GLY A 6 -41.05 -2.30 -7.47
C GLY A 6 -40.14 -2.33 -7.50
N ASN A 7 -40.28 -2.43 -7.38
CA ASN A 7 -39.34 -2.53 -7.49
C ASN A 7 -38.32 -2.71 -7.64
N ILE A 8 -38.41 -2.78 -7.51
CA ILE A 8 -37.47 -2.98 -7.79
C ILE A 8 -36.54 -3.01 -8.21
N LEU A 9 -36.56 -2.88 -8.05
CA LEU A 9 -35.64 -2.89 -8.51
C LEU A 9 -34.67 -2.72 -8.70
N LEU A 10 -34.63 -2.61 -8.46
CA LEU A 10 -33.69 -2.49 -8.77
C LEU A 10 -32.76 -2.60 -8.85
N LEU A 11 -32.84 -2.66 -8.65
CA LEU A 11 -31.92 -2.87 -8.78
C LEU A 11 -31.04 -2.94 -9.08
N ILE A 12 -31.06 -2.91 -9.03
CA ILE A 12 -30.22 -2.94 -9.45
C ILE A 12 -29.41 -2.84 -9.54
N PHE A 13 -29.21 -2.70 -9.38
CA PHE A 13 -28.27 -2.65 -9.53
C PHE A 13 -27.35 -2.59 -9.84
N ALA A 14 -27.39 -2.26 -9.57
CA ALA A 14 -26.50 -2.06 -9.98
C ALA A 14 -25.76 -2.55 -10.06
N VAL A 15 -25.94 -2.92 -9.62
CA VAL A 15 -25.15 -3.49 -9.69
C VAL A 15 -24.48 -3.95 -10.40
N GLN A 16 -24.34 -4.06 -10.53
CA GLN A 16 -23.56 -4.58 -11.26
C GLN A 16 -22.38 -4.27 -11.48
N SER A 17 -21.95 -4.58 -10.95
CA SER A 17 -20.71 -4.15 -11.07
C SER A 17 -20.01 -4.64 -12.26
N PRO A 18 -19.43 -3.87 -12.95
CA PRO A 18 -18.74 -4.26 -14.11
C PRO A 18 -17.57 -5.11 -13.76
N ALA A 19 -17.51 -6.23 -14.37
CA ALA A 19 -16.53 -7.19 -14.05
C ALA A 19 -15.12 -6.72 -14.29
N GLY A 20 -14.89 -5.99 -15.37
CA GLY A 20 -13.54 -5.55 -15.68
C GLY A 20 -13.11 -4.30 -14.95
N GLY A 21 -14.03 -3.67 -14.22
CA GLY A 21 -13.75 -2.38 -13.63
C GLY A 21 -13.12 -2.42 -12.26
N ARG A 22 -12.45 -3.50 -11.94
CA ARG A 22 -11.90 -3.61 -10.60
C ARG A 22 -10.78 -2.63 -10.39
N SER A 23 -10.95 -1.70 -9.48
CA SER A 23 -9.92 -0.78 -9.09
C SER A 23 -9.16 -1.30 -7.88
N LEU A 24 -7.91 -0.90 -7.77
CA LEU A 24 -7.09 -1.23 -6.61
C LEU A 24 -7.55 -0.39 -5.43
N PRO A 25 -7.51 -0.94 -4.21
CA PRO A 25 -7.85 -0.15 -3.05
C PRO A 25 -6.85 0.98 -2.85
N PRO A 26 -7.29 2.13 -2.33
CA PRO A 26 -6.38 3.23 -2.04
C PRO A 26 -5.45 2.85 -0.89
N PRO A 27 -4.35 3.60 -0.69
CA PRO A 27 -3.51 3.37 0.46
C PRO A 27 -4.24 3.75 1.75
N ASP A 28 -3.86 3.11 2.85
CA ASP A 28 -4.42 3.43 4.16
C ASP A 28 -3.83 4.72 4.72
N LEU A 29 -2.59 5.00 4.33
CA LEU A 29 -1.83 6.11 4.88
C LEU A 29 -0.88 6.64 3.82
N GLU A 30 -0.77 7.95 3.73
CA GLU A 30 0.24 8.59 2.90
C GLU A 30 0.98 9.61 3.75
N VAL A 31 2.30 9.50 3.80
CA VAL A 31 3.11 10.29 4.72
C VAL A 31 4.39 10.76 4.07
N VAL A 32 4.99 11.78 4.68
CA VAL A 32 6.35 12.23 4.42
C VAL A 32 7.16 11.96 5.67
N GLY A 33 8.34 11.39 5.51
CA GLY A 33 9.20 11.09 6.64
C GLY A 33 10.58 10.65 6.22
N ARG A 34 11.36 10.25 7.21
CA ARG A 34 12.72 9.77 7.00
C ARG A 34 12.84 8.32 7.40
N LEU A 35 13.56 7.57 6.58
CA LEU A 35 13.78 6.15 6.77
C LEU A 35 15.06 5.88 7.54
N GLN A 36 15.01 4.80 8.31
CA GLN A 36 16.19 4.10 8.79
C GLN A 36 16.02 2.64 8.42
N ASN A 37 16.79 2.15 7.47
CA ASN A 37 16.73 0.76 7.05
C ASN A 37 17.30 -0.14 8.15
N LEU A 38 16.60 -1.23 8.43
CA LEU A 38 16.95 -2.10 9.55
C LEU A 38 17.39 -3.49 9.09
N ASP A 39 16.73 -4.03 8.05
CA ASP A 39 16.95 -5.42 7.68
C ASP A 39 16.60 -5.64 6.22
N TYR A 40 17.29 -6.62 5.62
CA TYR A 40 17.07 -7.05 4.25
C TYR A 40 16.93 -8.56 4.24
N ALA A 41 15.81 -9.05 3.72
CA ALA A 41 15.55 -10.47 3.57
C ALA A 41 15.35 -10.78 2.09
N ALA A 42 16.28 -11.51 1.50
CA ALA A 42 16.23 -11.85 0.08
C ALA A 42 14.98 -12.64 -0.24
N VAL A 43 14.38 -12.32 -1.38
CA VAL A 43 13.28 -13.12 -1.93
C VAL A 43 13.89 -14.37 -2.55
N ASP A 44 13.39 -15.53 -2.14
CA ASP A 44 13.85 -16.82 -2.66
C ASP A 44 13.11 -17.12 -3.97
N ASP A 45 13.57 -16.51 -5.05
CA ASP A 45 13.00 -16.68 -6.37
C ASP A 45 14.13 -16.91 -7.37
N PRO A 46 14.26 -18.14 -7.92
CA PRO A 46 15.34 -18.42 -8.85
C PRO A 46 15.26 -17.62 -10.15
N GLN A 47 14.13 -17.01 -10.44
CA GLN A 47 14.00 -16.16 -11.63
C GLN A 47 14.34 -14.70 -11.36
N ASP A 48 14.59 -14.35 -10.11
CA ASP A 48 14.95 -12.99 -9.74
C ASP A 48 16.47 -12.82 -9.82
N LEU A 49 16.93 -12.48 -10.99
CA LEU A 49 18.35 -12.33 -11.25
C LEU A 49 18.94 -11.07 -10.63
N LEU A 50 18.10 -10.11 -10.24
CA LEU A 50 18.55 -8.84 -9.70
C LEU A 50 18.64 -8.84 -8.18
N GLY A 51 18.09 -9.86 -7.53
CA GLY A 51 18.24 -10.00 -6.09
C GLY A 51 17.34 -9.08 -5.28
N ARG A 52 16.04 -9.09 -5.56
CA ARG A 52 15.10 -8.33 -4.73
C ARG A 52 15.07 -8.87 -3.32
N GLY A 53 14.72 -8.01 -2.40
CA GLY A 53 14.48 -8.40 -1.03
C GLY A 53 13.42 -7.55 -0.37
N TRP A 54 12.83 -8.11 0.68
CA TRP A 54 11.95 -7.37 1.57
C TRP A 54 12.82 -6.62 2.57
N ILE A 55 12.70 -5.31 2.56
CA ILE A 55 13.44 -4.44 3.45
C ILE A 55 12.51 -3.96 4.53
N THR A 56 12.93 -4.13 5.77
CA THR A 56 12.24 -3.58 6.94
C THR A 56 12.93 -2.30 7.34
N ALA A 57 12.17 -1.26 7.54
CA ALA A 57 12.72 0.03 7.90
C ALA A 57 11.85 0.70 8.96
N ARG A 58 12.47 1.60 9.69
CA ARG A 58 11.77 2.48 10.62
C ARG A 58 11.52 3.80 9.91
N LEU A 59 10.29 4.27 9.95
CA LEU A 59 9.92 5.54 9.33
C LEU A 59 9.51 6.53 10.41
N ARG A 60 10.22 7.64 10.47
CA ARG A 60 9.86 8.77 11.34
C ARG A 60 9.03 9.73 10.51
N ILE A 61 7.76 9.84 10.85
CA ILE A 61 6.80 10.65 10.10
C ILE A 61 6.96 12.11 10.50
N SER A 62 7.16 12.97 9.50
CA SER A 62 7.16 14.41 9.70
C SER A 62 5.82 15.04 9.33
N ARG A 63 5.08 14.41 8.40
CA ARG A 63 3.80 14.95 7.95
C ARG A 63 2.91 13.83 7.43
N VAL A 64 1.65 13.85 7.82
CA VAL A 64 0.64 12.95 7.26
C VAL A 64 -0.07 13.69 6.13
N VAL A 65 -0.02 13.13 4.93
CA VAL A 65 -0.66 13.68 3.74
C VAL A 65 -2.09 13.18 3.65
N ARG A 66 -2.31 11.91 4.02
CA ARG A 66 -3.60 11.25 3.88
C ARG A 66 -3.71 10.16 4.92
N GLY A 67 -4.90 10.03 5.51
CA GLY A 67 -5.15 9.02 6.53
C GLY A 67 -4.78 9.51 7.91
N ARG A 68 -4.65 8.57 8.82
CA ARG A 68 -4.33 8.87 10.22
C ARG A 68 -3.24 7.95 10.71
N SER A 69 -2.32 8.49 11.48
CA SER A 69 -1.34 7.70 12.20
C SER A 69 -1.23 8.25 13.62
N PRO A 70 -1.56 7.45 14.64
CA PRO A 70 -1.38 7.90 16.03
C PRO A 70 0.09 7.90 16.44
N LEU A 71 0.96 7.26 15.66
CA LEU A 71 2.37 7.14 15.96
C LEU A 71 3.19 7.96 14.98
N ARG A 72 4.26 8.57 15.48
CA ARG A 72 5.23 9.28 14.65
C ARG A 72 6.33 8.38 14.15
N LEU A 73 6.45 7.20 14.72
CA LEU A 73 7.48 6.23 14.36
C LEU A 73 6.79 4.92 14.07
N ILE A 74 6.91 4.45 12.84
CA ILE A 74 6.27 3.20 12.40
C ILE A 74 7.29 2.30 11.72
N ILE A 75 6.96 1.03 11.65
CA ILE A 75 7.76 0.05 10.93
C ILE A 75 7.11 -0.18 9.59
N ILE A 76 7.91 -0.09 8.54
CA ILE A 76 7.45 -0.31 7.17
C ILE A 76 8.27 -1.40 6.51
N ARG A 77 7.69 -1.99 5.47
CA ARG A 77 8.36 -2.98 4.62
C ARG A 77 8.20 -2.57 3.17
N TYR A 78 9.26 -2.72 2.41
CA TYR A 78 9.20 -2.45 0.97
C TYR A 78 10.06 -3.45 0.21
N LEU A 79 9.70 -3.70 -1.04
CA LEU A 79 10.38 -4.64 -1.91
C LEU A 79 11.30 -3.87 -2.85
N ALA A 80 12.59 -4.17 -2.82
CA ALA A 80 13.57 -3.46 -3.64
C ALA A 80 14.87 -4.25 -3.76
N HIS A 81 15.71 -3.82 -4.71
CA HIS A 81 17.05 -4.40 -4.89
C HIS A 81 18.06 -3.79 -3.94
N THR A 82 17.79 -2.60 -3.45
CA THR A 82 18.72 -1.87 -2.61
C THR A 82 17.93 -0.99 -1.63
N TYR A 83 18.61 -0.54 -0.60
CA TYR A 83 18.03 0.34 0.39
C TYR A 83 17.65 1.69 -0.22
N ARG A 84 16.50 2.22 0.20
CA ARG A 84 16.14 3.59 -0.12
C ARG A 84 17.03 4.54 0.67
N ASN A 85 17.19 5.75 0.12
CA ASN A 85 18.00 6.79 0.72
C ASN A 85 17.45 7.20 2.10
N GLU A 86 18.33 7.26 3.08
CA GLU A 86 17.99 7.67 4.45
C GLU A 86 18.25 9.15 4.70
N SER A 87 18.98 9.82 3.82
CA SER A 87 19.44 11.19 4.07
C SER A 87 18.42 12.25 3.68
N SER A 88 17.40 11.90 2.93
CA SER A 88 16.37 12.83 2.47
C SER A 88 14.99 12.34 2.88
N PRO A 89 14.02 13.24 3.10
CA PRO A 89 12.65 12.82 3.34
C PRO A 89 12.10 12.12 2.10
N VAL A 90 11.20 11.17 2.34
CA VAL A 90 10.49 10.46 1.27
C VAL A 90 9.00 10.59 1.50
N GLN A 91 8.24 10.58 0.42
CA GLN A 91 6.78 10.49 0.50
C GLN A 91 6.38 9.08 0.12
N LEU A 92 5.64 8.43 1.02
CA LEU A 92 5.29 7.03 0.87
C LEU A 92 3.79 6.85 1.01
N ARG A 93 3.25 5.98 0.18
CA ARG A 93 1.88 5.49 0.26
C ARG A 93 1.95 4.11 0.90
N LEU A 94 1.18 3.90 1.94
CA LEU A 94 1.34 2.75 2.83
C LEU A 94 0.01 2.02 3.00
N ARG A 95 0.13 0.70 3.14
CA ARG A 95 -0.99 -0.16 3.43
C ARG A 95 -0.75 -0.83 4.77
N ALA A 96 -1.74 -0.76 5.65
CA ALA A 96 -1.63 -1.33 6.99
C ALA A 96 -1.63 -2.85 6.94
N ASN A 97 -0.76 -3.45 7.73
CA ASN A 97 -0.72 -4.89 7.97
C ASN A 97 -1.39 -5.21 9.31
N VAL A 98 -1.80 -6.47 9.47
CA VAL A 98 -2.50 -6.87 10.68
C VAL A 98 -1.62 -6.81 11.94
N ASP A 99 -0.31 -6.83 11.78
CA ASP A 99 0.65 -6.79 12.88
C ASP A 99 1.04 -5.37 13.31
N GLY A 100 0.41 -4.36 12.75
CA GLY A 100 0.71 -2.97 13.10
C GLY A 100 1.82 -2.35 12.27
N THR A 101 2.45 -3.10 11.39
CA THR A 101 3.41 -2.56 10.42
C THR A 101 2.68 -2.13 9.16
N TYR A 102 3.42 -1.52 8.23
CA TYR A 102 2.87 -1.07 6.96
C TYR A 102 3.73 -1.60 5.81
N THR A 103 3.09 -1.87 4.68
CA THR A 103 3.78 -2.20 3.44
C THR A 103 3.72 -1.00 2.51
N VAL A 104 4.86 -0.64 1.92
CA VAL A 104 4.94 0.46 0.98
C VAL A 104 4.30 0.04 -0.33
N CYS A 105 3.40 0.88 -0.85
CA CYS A 105 2.77 0.66 -2.15
C CYS A 105 3.80 0.84 -3.26
N ALA A 106 3.81 -0.08 -4.21
CA ALA A 106 4.69 0.03 -5.36
C ALA A 106 4.29 1.20 -6.24
N THR A 107 5.27 1.83 -6.86
CA THR A 107 5.02 2.80 -7.91
C THR A 107 4.58 2.07 -9.17
N PRO A 108 3.88 2.73 -10.09
CA PRO A 108 3.50 2.09 -11.35
C PRO A 108 4.72 1.50 -12.04
N GLY A 109 4.63 0.22 -12.41
CA GLY A 109 5.73 -0.51 -13.01
C GLY A 109 6.77 -1.01 -12.03
N GLY A 110 6.62 -0.72 -10.74
CA GLY A 110 7.53 -1.21 -9.71
C GLY A 110 7.12 -2.56 -9.17
N ASP A 111 7.96 -3.07 -8.25
CA ASP A 111 7.73 -4.34 -7.59
C ASP A 111 6.90 -4.18 -6.32
N GLY A 112 6.16 -5.23 -5.98
CA GLY A 112 5.49 -5.32 -4.70
C GLY A 112 4.02 -5.00 -4.76
N LEU A 113 3.49 -4.59 -3.62
CA LEU A 113 2.05 -4.35 -3.43
C LEU A 113 1.60 -3.12 -4.21
N MET A 114 0.58 -3.29 -5.03
CA MET A 114 -0.02 -2.19 -5.77
C MET A 114 -1.17 -1.57 -4.97
N CYS A 115 -1.25 -0.25 -4.99
CA CYS A 115 -2.34 0.51 -4.38
C CYS A 115 -3.05 1.35 -5.43
N GLY A 116 -4.28 1.63 -5.16
CA GLY A 116 -5.09 2.50 -6.02
C GLY A 116 -4.73 3.98 -5.92
#